data_8de01e2199dd7e39807bbb6048a1785f
#
_entry.id   8de01e2199dd7e39807bbb6048a1785f
#
_cell.length_a   1.000
_cell.length_b   1.000
_cell.length_c   1.000
_cell.angle_alpha   90.00
_cell.angle_beta   90.00
_cell.angle_gamma   90.00
#
_symmetry.space_group_name_H-M   'P 1'
#
loop_
_entity.id
_entity.type
_entity.pdbx_description
1 polymer ?
#
loop_
_entity_poly.entity_id
_entity_poly.type
_entity_poly.pdbx_seq_one_letter_code
_entity_poly.pdbx_strand_id
1 'polypeptide(L)'
;MTATVPATLQQAHRLRKHLRELQSEIDLGPRVAKSQLAHLAAEELAHKTAYDLVSKLKLKIRDEEGNLKQHNTQLAKFEKQLNEAGSPKEYEGKQSEIRQAKEKIGLTEEAILLAMEELENRTNALPADDKRWAEAQANFAQQQVDAKERMERILDDQRLALEQLAHAETKLPADVKSQYDRLITRYGPDGLAGVNGRSCQQCRTSITEQQKAELVNGKYICCPNCGRGLYVAV
;
A
#
# COMPACT_ATOMS: atom_id res chain seq x y z
N MET A 1 7.48 -10.68 48.47
CA MET A 1 7.78 -11.99 47.83
C MET A 1 8.93 -11.77 46.90
N THR A 2 10.14 -12.34 47.20
CA THR A 2 11.32 -12.26 46.34
C THR A 2 11.01 -13.10 45.06
N ALA A 3 11.03 -12.44 43.91
CA ALA A 3 10.83 -13.14 42.63
C ALA A 3 11.99 -14.13 42.45
N THR A 4 11.69 -15.39 42.17
CA THR A 4 12.67 -16.42 41.90
C THR A 4 13.38 -16.17 40.57
N VAL A 5 14.67 -16.55 40.44
CA VAL A 5 15.43 -16.37 39.19
C VAL A 5 14.69 -16.89 37.95
N PRO A 6 14.07 -18.09 37.96
CA PRO A 6 13.26 -18.57 36.82
C PRO A 6 12.11 -17.65 36.44
N ALA A 7 11.36 -17.14 37.43
CA ALA A 7 10.23 -16.24 37.17
C ALA A 7 10.69 -14.90 36.56
N THR A 8 11.82 -14.38 37.05
CA THR A 8 12.44 -13.16 36.52
C THR A 8 12.93 -13.35 35.06
N LEU A 9 13.56 -14.49 34.77
CA LEU A 9 13.96 -14.82 33.38
C LEU A 9 12.80 -15.01 32.45
N GLN A 10 11.73 -15.64 32.91
CA GLN A 10 10.47 -15.78 32.15
C GLN A 10 9.86 -14.42 31.83
N GLN A 11 9.80 -13.52 32.81
CA GLN A 11 9.32 -12.16 32.63
C GLN A 11 10.18 -11.39 31.63
N ALA A 12 11.51 -11.42 31.78
CA ALA A 12 12.45 -10.76 30.89
C ALA A 12 12.32 -11.29 29.45
N HIS A 13 12.18 -12.62 29.27
CA HIS A 13 11.98 -13.21 27.97
C HIS A 13 10.66 -12.76 27.31
N ARG A 14 9.57 -12.75 28.05
CA ARG A 14 8.26 -12.27 27.58
C ARG A 14 8.34 -10.79 27.12
N LEU A 15 8.95 -9.94 27.97
CA LEU A 15 9.09 -8.51 27.66
C LEU A 15 9.99 -8.28 26.42
N ARG A 16 11.08 -9.01 26.27
CA ARG A 16 11.94 -8.89 25.09
C ARG A 16 11.26 -9.34 23.81
N LYS A 17 10.43 -10.39 23.86
CA LYS A 17 9.60 -10.78 22.72
C LYS A 17 8.58 -9.70 22.36
N HIS A 18 7.89 -9.19 23.35
CA HIS A 18 6.94 -8.11 23.18
C HIS A 18 7.59 -6.86 22.56
N LEU A 19 8.76 -6.44 23.06
CA LEU A 19 9.54 -5.34 22.49
C LEU A 19 9.91 -5.58 21.01
N ARG A 20 10.26 -6.81 20.65
CA ARG A 20 10.52 -7.17 19.23
C ARG A 20 9.27 -7.06 18.37
N GLU A 21 8.12 -7.46 18.89
CA GLU A 21 6.84 -7.35 18.19
C GLU A 21 6.47 -5.87 17.98
N LEU A 22 6.57 -5.05 19.03
CA LEU A 22 6.35 -3.60 18.93
C LEU A 22 7.32 -2.93 17.94
N GLN A 23 8.60 -3.30 17.97
CA GLN A 23 9.58 -2.78 17.01
C GLN A 23 9.23 -3.18 15.57
N SER A 24 8.77 -4.41 15.36
CA SER A 24 8.31 -4.86 14.03
C SER A 24 7.11 -4.06 13.53
N GLU A 25 6.18 -3.69 14.42
CA GLU A 25 5.04 -2.83 14.07
C GLU A 25 5.48 -1.40 13.72
N ILE A 26 6.44 -0.84 14.47
CA ILE A 26 7.05 0.47 14.17
C ILE A 26 7.70 0.44 12.77
N ASP A 27 8.47 -0.59 12.47
CA ASP A 27 9.18 -0.74 11.19
C ASP A 27 8.24 -0.94 9.99
N LEU A 28 7.04 -1.46 10.23
CA LEU A 28 5.98 -1.61 9.22
C LEU A 28 5.29 -0.29 8.90
N GLY A 29 5.17 0.63 9.86
CA GLY A 29 4.47 1.91 9.72
C GLY A 29 4.82 2.68 8.45
N PRO A 30 6.11 2.95 8.17
CA PRO A 30 6.53 3.69 6.97
C PRO A 30 6.16 3.00 5.66
N ARG A 31 6.14 1.67 5.62
CA ARG A 31 5.76 0.89 4.42
C ARG A 31 4.27 1.01 4.14
N VAL A 32 3.45 0.93 5.20
CA VAL A 32 1.99 1.11 5.11
C VAL A 32 1.67 2.53 4.65
N ALA A 33 2.28 3.55 5.26
CA ALA A 33 2.10 4.95 4.89
C ALA A 33 2.49 5.20 3.41
N LYS A 34 3.58 4.63 2.93
CA LYS A 34 3.99 4.72 1.52
C LYS A 34 2.97 4.09 0.58
N SER A 35 2.41 2.93 0.94
CA SER A 35 1.38 2.26 0.15
C SER A 35 0.10 3.07 0.07
N GLN A 36 -0.34 3.65 1.20
CA GLN A 36 -1.52 4.52 1.27
C GLN A 36 -1.36 5.78 0.41
N LEU A 37 -0.18 6.41 0.48
CA LEU A 37 0.14 7.59 -0.34
C LEU A 37 0.15 7.25 -1.84
N ALA A 38 0.70 6.10 -2.21
CA ALA A 38 0.70 5.64 -3.60
C ALA A 38 -0.72 5.38 -4.11
N HIS A 39 -1.60 4.83 -3.28
CA HIS A 39 -3.01 4.64 -3.62
C HIS A 39 -3.70 5.98 -3.83
N LEU A 40 -3.54 6.94 -2.92
CA LEU A 40 -4.11 8.28 -3.06
C LEU A 40 -3.64 8.97 -4.35
N ALA A 41 -2.34 8.89 -4.66
CA ALA A 41 -1.77 9.46 -5.89
C ALA A 41 -2.35 8.80 -7.16
N ALA A 42 -2.62 7.49 -7.12
CA ALA A 42 -3.25 6.79 -8.24
C ALA A 42 -4.70 7.25 -8.46
N GLU A 43 -5.48 7.42 -7.38
CA GLU A 43 -6.85 7.95 -7.46
C GLU A 43 -6.88 9.42 -7.95
N GLU A 44 -5.93 10.24 -7.50
CA GLU A 44 -5.77 11.62 -8.00
C GLU A 44 -5.48 11.65 -9.50
N LEU A 45 -4.58 10.79 -9.96
CA LEU A 45 -4.24 10.69 -11.38
C LEU A 45 -5.43 10.21 -12.20
N ALA A 46 -6.18 9.23 -11.72
CA ALA A 46 -7.39 8.74 -12.38
C ALA A 46 -8.44 9.84 -12.52
N HIS A 47 -8.69 10.59 -11.43
CA HIS A 47 -9.61 11.72 -11.41
C HIS A 47 -9.18 12.81 -12.41
N LYS A 48 -7.92 13.26 -12.38
CA LYS A 48 -7.39 14.22 -13.36
C LYS A 48 -7.52 13.74 -14.80
N THR A 49 -7.21 12.46 -15.03
CA THR A 49 -7.28 11.86 -16.38
C THR A 49 -8.71 11.86 -16.91
N ALA A 50 -9.72 11.62 -16.05
CA ALA A 50 -11.12 11.68 -16.46
C ALA A 50 -11.53 13.08 -16.98
N TYR A 51 -11.15 14.13 -16.26
CA TYR A 51 -11.39 15.52 -16.69
C TYR A 51 -10.61 15.91 -17.94
N ASP A 52 -9.35 15.49 -18.03
CA ASP A 52 -8.51 15.74 -19.21
C ASP A 52 -9.08 15.08 -20.47
N LEU A 53 -9.64 13.87 -20.36
CA LEU A 53 -10.28 13.17 -21.47
C LEU A 53 -11.53 13.92 -21.95
N VAL A 54 -12.39 14.38 -21.03
CA VAL A 54 -13.55 15.21 -21.36
C VAL A 54 -13.13 16.49 -22.08
N SER A 55 -12.09 17.15 -21.59
CA SER A 55 -11.54 18.37 -22.20
C SER A 55 -11.01 18.11 -23.62
N LYS A 56 -10.28 17.02 -23.82
CA LYS A 56 -9.73 16.62 -25.11
C LYS A 56 -10.84 16.26 -26.10
N LEU A 57 -11.90 15.59 -25.66
CA LEU A 57 -13.06 15.27 -26.50
C LEU A 57 -13.79 16.53 -26.96
N LYS A 58 -13.98 17.49 -26.05
CA LYS A 58 -14.57 18.81 -26.42
C LYS A 58 -13.74 19.54 -27.48
N LEU A 59 -12.42 19.54 -27.35
CA LEU A 59 -11.54 20.14 -28.34
C LEU A 59 -11.63 19.40 -29.69
N LYS A 60 -11.58 18.06 -29.66
CA LYS A 60 -11.71 17.22 -30.86
C LYS A 60 -13.01 17.52 -31.61
N ILE A 61 -14.15 17.56 -30.92
CA ILE A 61 -15.44 17.88 -31.53
C ILE A 61 -15.40 19.25 -32.21
N ARG A 62 -14.89 20.26 -31.53
CA ARG A 62 -14.75 21.62 -32.07
C ARG A 62 -13.87 21.67 -33.31
N ASP A 63 -12.79 20.94 -33.34
CA ASP A 63 -11.88 20.86 -34.49
C ASP A 63 -12.56 20.17 -35.67
N GLU A 64 -13.29 19.07 -35.41
CA GLU A 64 -14.02 18.37 -36.47
C GLU A 64 -15.22 19.20 -36.99
N GLU A 65 -15.91 19.96 -36.15
CA GLU A 65 -16.93 20.94 -36.59
C GLU A 65 -16.32 22.03 -37.49
N GLY A 66 -15.10 22.45 -37.16
CA GLY A 66 -14.33 23.36 -38.02
C GLY A 66 -14.00 22.75 -39.37
N ASN A 67 -13.58 21.50 -39.42
CA ASN A 67 -13.30 20.72 -40.63
C ASN A 67 -14.57 20.54 -41.47
N LEU A 68 -15.69 20.20 -40.82
CA LEU A 68 -17.00 20.06 -41.46
C LEU A 68 -17.42 21.34 -42.16
N LYS A 69 -17.28 22.49 -41.50
CA LYS A 69 -17.55 23.80 -42.07
C LYS A 69 -16.70 24.10 -43.31
N GLN A 70 -15.43 23.73 -43.29
CA GLN A 70 -14.51 23.88 -44.43
C GLN A 70 -14.94 22.98 -45.60
N HIS A 71 -15.25 21.70 -45.32
CA HIS A 71 -15.73 20.76 -46.35
C HIS A 71 -17.00 21.20 -46.98
N ASN A 72 -17.99 21.71 -46.22
CA ASN A 72 -19.24 22.27 -46.74
C ASN A 72 -18.98 23.51 -47.64
N THR A 73 -18.06 24.39 -47.21
CA THR A 73 -17.65 25.54 -48.01
C THR A 73 -17.02 25.10 -49.37
N GLN A 74 -16.22 24.06 -49.32
CA GLN A 74 -15.56 23.51 -50.52
C GLN A 74 -16.58 22.81 -51.43
N LEU A 75 -17.53 22.08 -50.88
CA LEU A 75 -18.64 21.48 -51.64
C LEU A 75 -19.42 22.53 -52.38
N ALA A 76 -19.86 23.60 -51.69
CA ALA A 76 -20.60 24.71 -52.31
C ALA A 76 -19.81 25.36 -53.46
N LYS A 77 -18.46 25.47 -53.34
CA LYS A 77 -17.59 25.96 -54.39
C LYS A 77 -17.56 25.00 -55.61
N PHE A 78 -17.48 23.71 -55.38
CA PHE A 78 -17.50 22.71 -56.45
C PHE A 78 -18.84 22.66 -57.12
N GLU A 79 -19.98 22.78 -56.42
CA GLU A 79 -21.29 22.82 -57.01
C GLU A 79 -21.48 24.07 -57.89
N LYS A 80 -20.94 25.23 -57.50
CA LYS A 80 -20.95 26.42 -58.35
C LYS A 80 -20.12 26.19 -59.61
N GLN A 81 -18.91 25.62 -59.49
CA GLN A 81 -18.05 25.31 -60.63
C GLN A 81 -18.65 24.27 -61.57
N LEU A 82 -19.43 23.31 -61.06
CA LEU A 82 -20.17 22.35 -61.90
C LEU A 82 -21.20 23.04 -62.78
N ASN A 83 -21.91 24.04 -62.24
CA ASN A 83 -22.88 24.82 -63.00
C ASN A 83 -22.27 25.73 -64.08
N GLU A 84 -20.96 26.06 -63.92
CA GLU A 84 -20.21 26.90 -64.88
C GLU A 84 -19.39 26.08 -65.90
N ALA A 85 -19.44 24.72 -65.83
CA ALA A 85 -18.65 23.82 -66.64
C ALA A 85 -19.04 23.96 -68.17
N GLY A 86 -18.05 24.23 -68.99
CA GLY A 86 -18.21 24.46 -70.42
C GLY A 86 -18.03 23.21 -71.28
N SER A 87 -17.56 22.09 -70.72
CA SER A 87 -17.32 20.84 -71.43
C SER A 87 -17.80 19.60 -70.65
N PRO A 88 -18.18 18.51 -71.34
CA PRO A 88 -18.58 17.26 -70.69
C PRO A 88 -17.50 16.68 -69.75
N LYS A 89 -16.20 16.80 -70.15
CA LYS A 89 -15.08 16.32 -69.36
C LYS A 89 -14.89 17.10 -68.05
N GLU A 90 -15.06 18.43 -68.08
CA GLU A 90 -15.05 19.28 -66.88
C GLU A 90 -16.23 18.97 -65.97
N TYR A 91 -17.40 18.74 -66.49
CA TYR A 91 -18.60 18.36 -65.80
C TYR A 91 -18.41 17.04 -65.04
N GLU A 92 -17.90 15.97 -65.69
CA GLU A 92 -17.61 14.68 -65.08
C GLU A 92 -16.54 14.80 -63.97
N GLY A 93 -15.46 15.60 -64.23
CA GLY A 93 -14.45 15.89 -63.24
C GLY A 93 -15.01 16.52 -61.97
N LYS A 94 -15.88 17.56 -62.13
CA LYS A 94 -16.53 18.24 -61.02
C LYS A 94 -17.53 17.36 -60.27
N GLN A 95 -18.27 16.50 -60.96
CA GLN A 95 -19.12 15.50 -60.36
C GLN A 95 -18.32 14.53 -59.44
N SER A 96 -17.13 14.12 -59.84
CA SER A 96 -16.26 13.28 -59.05
C SER A 96 -15.75 14.00 -57.80
N GLU A 97 -15.35 15.28 -57.91
CA GLU A 97 -14.93 16.10 -56.78
C GLU A 97 -16.06 16.31 -55.77
N ILE A 98 -17.28 16.58 -56.24
CA ILE A 98 -18.48 16.70 -55.39
C ILE A 98 -18.77 15.41 -54.65
N ARG A 99 -18.67 14.24 -55.28
CA ARG A 99 -18.87 12.95 -54.66
C ARG A 99 -17.87 12.70 -53.54
N GLN A 100 -16.59 12.98 -53.81
CA GLN A 100 -15.52 12.86 -52.82
C GLN A 100 -15.69 13.85 -51.64
N ALA A 101 -16.13 15.08 -51.93
CA ALA A 101 -16.45 16.05 -50.88
C ALA A 101 -17.61 15.61 -49.97
N LYS A 102 -18.68 15.06 -50.58
CA LYS A 102 -19.82 14.51 -49.81
C LYS A 102 -19.44 13.31 -48.96
N GLU A 103 -18.57 12.43 -49.47
CA GLU A 103 -18.05 11.31 -48.70
C GLU A 103 -17.23 11.77 -47.49
N LYS A 104 -16.35 12.76 -47.67
CA LYS A 104 -15.58 13.36 -46.56
C LYS A 104 -16.49 14.02 -45.53
N ILE A 105 -17.53 14.73 -45.95
CA ILE A 105 -18.51 15.33 -45.06
C ILE A 105 -19.16 14.24 -44.22
N GLY A 106 -19.66 13.15 -44.84
CA GLY A 106 -20.30 12.06 -44.12
C GLY A 106 -19.36 11.40 -43.08
N LEU A 107 -18.12 11.16 -43.46
CA LEU A 107 -17.12 10.61 -42.49
C LEU A 107 -16.84 11.57 -41.33
N THR A 108 -16.78 12.88 -41.60
CA THR A 108 -16.58 13.88 -40.54
C THR A 108 -17.79 13.98 -39.61
N GLU A 109 -19.02 13.96 -40.18
CA GLU A 109 -20.25 13.93 -39.37
C GLU A 109 -20.35 12.71 -38.49
N GLU A 110 -20.03 11.52 -39.01
CA GLU A 110 -19.96 10.28 -38.20
C GLU A 110 -18.93 10.38 -37.08
N ALA A 111 -17.74 10.91 -37.36
CA ALA A 111 -16.69 11.11 -36.36
C ALA A 111 -17.13 12.08 -35.25
N ILE A 112 -17.86 13.14 -35.59
CA ILE A 112 -18.45 14.08 -34.62
C ILE A 112 -19.46 13.36 -33.73
N LEU A 113 -20.40 12.60 -34.33
CA LEU A 113 -21.43 11.89 -33.58
C LEU A 113 -20.83 10.89 -32.59
N LEU A 114 -19.87 10.10 -33.01
CA LEU A 114 -19.18 9.16 -32.15
C LEU A 114 -18.42 9.87 -31.03
N ALA A 115 -17.77 10.99 -31.30
CA ALA A 115 -17.07 11.78 -30.28
C ALA A 115 -18.04 12.44 -29.29
N MET A 116 -19.24 12.85 -29.74
CA MET A 116 -20.29 13.40 -28.88
C MET A 116 -20.88 12.33 -27.96
N GLU A 117 -21.14 11.13 -28.46
CA GLU A 117 -21.59 10.01 -27.63
C GLU A 117 -20.55 9.64 -26.55
N GLU A 118 -19.28 9.57 -26.94
CA GLU A 118 -18.22 9.32 -25.96
C GLU A 118 -18.11 10.45 -24.93
N LEU A 119 -18.25 11.71 -25.36
CA LEU A 119 -18.23 12.87 -24.47
C LEU A 119 -19.39 12.80 -23.45
N GLU A 120 -20.59 12.45 -23.89
CA GLU A 120 -21.75 12.30 -23.01
C GLU A 120 -21.50 11.19 -21.98
N ASN A 121 -21.07 10.01 -22.43
CA ASN A 121 -20.76 8.89 -21.54
C ASN A 121 -19.70 9.25 -20.50
N ARG A 122 -18.61 9.92 -20.92
CA ARG A 122 -17.55 10.38 -20.00
C ARG A 122 -18.04 11.44 -19.03
N THR A 123 -18.82 12.39 -19.51
CA THR A 123 -19.38 13.46 -18.65
C THR A 123 -20.33 12.89 -17.61
N ASN A 124 -21.15 11.93 -17.98
CA ASN A 124 -22.06 11.25 -17.06
C ASN A 124 -21.34 10.40 -16.02
N ALA A 125 -20.10 9.97 -16.29
CA ALA A 125 -19.27 9.23 -15.34
C ALA A 125 -18.55 10.14 -14.32
N LEU A 126 -18.30 11.42 -14.61
CA LEU A 126 -17.56 12.35 -13.75
C LEU A 126 -18.07 12.40 -12.30
N PRO A 127 -19.40 12.46 -12.02
CA PRO A 127 -19.87 12.50 -10.62
C PRO A 127 -19.46 11.26 -9.80
N ALA A 128 -19.35 10.09 -10.45
CA ALA A 128 -18.89 8.88 -9.80
C ALA A 128 -17.36 8.93 -9.52
N ASP A 129 -16.59 9.52 -10.45
CA ASP A 129 -15.16 9.75 -10.26
C ASP A 129 -14.89 10.78 -9.18
N ASP A 130 -15.68 11.86 -9.10
CA ASP A 130 -15.61 12.88 -8.05
C ASP A 130 -15.89 12.25 -6.66
N LYS A 131 -16.94 11.42 -6.58
CA LYS A 131 -17.28 10.72 -5.35
C LYS A 131 -16.15 9.78 -4.90
N ARG A 132 -15.60 9.00 -5.83
CA ARG A 132 -14.49 8.08 -5.54
C ARG A 132 -13.25 8.83 -5.07
N TRP A 133 -12.92 9.97 -5.70
CA TRP A 133 -11.82 10.82 -5.27
C TRP A 133 -12.04 11.40 -3.87
N ALA A 134 -13.23 11.92 -3.58
CA ALA A 134 -13.57 12.45 -2.26
C ALA A 134 -13.51 11.36 -1.18
N GLU A 135 -13.98 10.15 -1.46
CA GLU A 135 -13.88 8.99 -0.57
C GLU A 135 -12.43 8.59 -0.33
N ALA A 136 -11.60 8.59 -1.37
CA ALA A 136 -10.16 8.27 -1.23
C ALA A 136 -9.44 9.29 -0.34
N GLN A 137 -9.73 10.58 -0.49
CA GLN A 137 -9.20 11.64 0.36
C GLN A 137 -9.64 11.50 1.82
N ALA A 138 -10.94 11.25 2.07
CA ALA A 138 -11.48 11.07 3.40
C ALA A 138 -10.88 9.84 4.09
N ASN A 139 -10.80 8.72 3.38
CA ASN A 139 -10.19 7.49 3.88
C ASN A 139 -8.71 7.68 4.20
N PHE A 140 -7.97 8.38 3.34
CA PHE A 140 -6.56 8.68 3.60
C PHE A 140 -6.39 9.55 4.84
N ALA A 141 -7.20 10.60 4.99
CA ALA A 141 -7.16 11.47 6.18
C ALA A 141 -7.44 10.68 7.47
N GLN A 142 -8.46 9.79 7.47
CA GLN A 142 -8.76 8.94 8.62
C GLN A 142 -7.62 7.98 8.92
N GLN A 143 -7.06 7.32 7.90
CA GLN A 143 -5.91 6.42 8.06
C GLN A 143 -4.68 7.12 8.67
N GLN A 144 -4.45 8.40 8.35
CA GLN A 144 -3.37 9.19 8.96
C GLN A 144 -3.61 9.43 10.45
N VAL A 145 -4.85 9.74 10.85
CA VAL A 145 -5.22 9.91 12.26
C VAL A 145 -5.03 8.59 13.01
N ASP A 146 -5.60 7.49 12.49
CA ASP A 146 -5.52 6.16 13.10
C ASP A 146 -4.06 5.68 13.23
N ALA A 147 -3.23 5.92 12.20
CA ALA A 147 -1.82 5.57 12.21
C ALA A 147 -1.04 6.34 13.29
N LYS A 148 -1.34 7.64 13.45
CA LYS A 148 -0.72 8.47 14.49
C LYS A 148 -1.08 7.98 15.89
N GLU A 149 -2.37 7.78 16.16
CA GLU A 149 -2.83 7.29 17.46
C GLU A 149 -2.29 5.89 17.78
N ARG A 150 -2.22 5.01 16.76
CA ARG A 150 -1.61 3.69 16.93
C ARG A 150 -0.14 3.79 17.25
N MET A 151 0.61 4.66 16.56
CA MET A 151 2.04 4.85 16.80
C MET A 151 2.30 5.39 18.22
N GLU A 152 1.52 6.35 18.69
CA GLU A 152 1.61 6.88 20.05
C GLU A 152 1.42 5.77 21.09
N ARG A 153 0.38 4.93 20.92
CA ARG A 153 0.15 3.77 21.80
C ARG A 153 1.31 2.77 21.78
N ILE A 154 1.85 2.46 20.61
CA ILE A 154 2.99 1.51 20.48
C ILE A 154 4.24 2.07 21.17
N LEU A 155 4.53 3.37 21.02
CA LEU A 155 5.68 4.01 21.66
C LEU A 155 5.55 4.05 23.19
N ASP A 156 4.34 4.30 23.70
CA ASP A 156 4.07 4.24 25.14
C ASP A 156 4.22 2.82 25.70
N ASP A 157 3.70 1.83 25.00
CA ASP A 157 3.84 0.40 25.36
C ASP A 157 5.33 0.00 25.34
N GLN A 158 6.06 0.45 24.33
CA GLN A 158 7.53 0.17 24.24
C GLN A 158 8.27 0.78 25.41
N ARG A 159 7.96 2.03 25.79
CA ARG A 159 8.55 2.69 26.94
C ARG A 159 8.29 1.93 28.25
N LEU A 160 7.02 1.58 28.50
CA LEU A 160 6.61 0.81 29.69
C LEU A 160 7.28 -0.57 29.73
N ALA A 161 7.33 -1.27 28.58
CA ALA A 161 7.99 -2.57 28.50
C ALA A 161 9.50 -2.49 28.75
N LEU A 162 10.17 -1.43 28.28
CA LEU A 162 11.58 -1.17 28.56
C LEU A 162 11.85 -0.91 30.05
N GLU A 163 11.01 -0.11 30.69
CA GLU A 163 11.10 0.16 32.14
C GLU A 163 10.90 -1.11 32.95
N GLN A 164 9.89 -1.92 32.60
CA GLN A 164 9.64 -3.19 33.25
C GLN A 164 10.78 -4.20 33.05
N LEU A 165 11.35 -4.23 31.84
CA LEU A 165 12.48 -5.09 31.52
C LEU A 165 13.71 -4.69 32.34
N ALA A 166 14.07 -3.41 32.38
CA ALA A 166 15.16 -2.90 33.18
C ALA A 166 14.99 -3.28 34.66
N HIS A 167 13.76 -3.09 35.19
CA HIS A 167 13.46 -3.46 36.57
C HIS A 167 13.53 -4.98 36.82
N ALA A 168 13.12 -5.81 35.85
CA ALA A 168 13.28 -7.26 35.95
C ALA A 168 14.76 -7.67 35.93
N GLU A 169 15.57 -7.07 35.07
CA GLU A 169 16.97 -7.37 34.92
C GLU A 169 17.81 -6.97 36.13
N THR A 170 17.44 -5.93 36.88
CA THR A 170 18.09 -5.55 38.14
C THR A 170 17.92 -6.58 39.27
N LYS A 171 16.90 -7.44 39.18
CA LYS A 171 16.63 -8.50 40.16
C LYS A 171 17.42 -9.76 39.92
N LEU A 172 18.12 -9.87 38.80
CA LEU A 172 18.94 -11.03 38.49
C LEU A 172 20.27 -10.98 39.32
N PRO A 173 20.71 -12.10 39.93
CA PRO A 173 22.04 -12.21 40.53
C PRO A 173 23.13 -11.92 39.49
N ALA A 174 24.25 -11.33 39.93
CA ALA A 174 25.32 -10.85 39.06
C ALA A 174 25.91 -11.93 38.14
N ASP A 175 26.04 -13.15 38.63
CA ASP A 175 26.53 -14.32 37.91
C ASP A 175 25.53 -14.74 36.80
N VAL A 176 24.23 -14.78 37.10
CA VAL A 176 23.17 -15.09 36.14
C VAL A 176 23.04 -13.97 35.11
N LYS A 177 23.09 -12.71 35.54
CA LYS A 177 23.02 -11.55 34.66
C LYS A 177 24.14 -11.54 33.64
N SER A 178 25.37 -11.82 34.03
CA SER A 178 26.52 -11.88 33.10
C SER A 178 26.30 -12.93 31.98
N GLN A 179 25.77 -14.10 32.33
CA GLN A 179 25.47 -15.15 31.36
C GLN A 179 24.26 -14.78 30.47
N TYR A 180 23.23 -14.22 31.08
CA TYR A 180 22.04 -13.73 30.39
C TYR A 180 22.39 -12.65 29.35
N ASP A 181 23.18 -11.65 29.73
CA ASP A 181 23.57 -10.56 28.82
C ASP A 181 24.32 -11.08 27.60
N ARG A 182 25.21 -12.08 27.77
CA ARG A 182 25.94 -12.76 26.67
C ARG A 182 24.95 -13.45 25.70
N LEU A 183 23.94 -14.13 26.23
CA LEU A 183 22.94 -14.83 25.40
C LEU A 183 22.07 -13.85 24.66
N ILE A 184 21.65 -12.76 25.31
CA ILE A 184 20.84 -11.73 24.67
C ILE A 184 21.60 -11.00 23.57
N THR A 185 22.91 -10.70 23.81
CA THR A 185 23.76 -10.11 22.77
C THR A 185 23.89 -11.02 21.54
N ARG A 186 23.93 -12.34 21.75
CA ARG A 186 24.13 -13.31 20.67
C ARG A 186 22.83 -13.68 19.94
N TYR A 187 21.74 -13.83 20.66
CA TYR A 187 20.48 -14.39 20.15
C TYR A 187 19.29 -13.43 20.23
N GLY A 188 19.50 -12.22 20.76
CA GLY A 188 18.40 -11.27 21.00
C GLY A 188 17.34 -11.84 21.96
N PRO A 189 16.05 -11.59 21.70
CA PRO A 189 14.96 -12.13 22.50
C PRO A 189 14.96 -13.65 22.64
N ASP A 190 15.49 -14.34 21.64
CA ASP A 190 15.54 -15.82 21.63
C ASP A 190 16.75 -16.40 22.42
N GLY A 191 17.45 -15.58 23.18
CA GLY A 191 18.53 -16.03 24.09
C GLY A 191 18.05 -16.89 25.25
N LEU A 192 16.74 -16.83 25.55
CA LEU A 192 16.09 -17.63 26.58
C LEU A 192 15.09 -18.61 25.95
N ALA A 193 14.86 -19.74 26.63
CA ALA A 193 13.89 -20.73 26.22
C ALA A 193 13.13 -21.32 27.43
N GLY A 194 11.83 -21.43 27.30
CA GLY A 194 11.02 -22.16 28.28
C GLY A 194 11.27 -23.66 28.19
N VAL A 195 11.06 -24.35 29.30
CA VAL A 195 11.01 -25.81 29.37
C VAL A 195 9.56 -26.23 29.59
N ASN A 196 9.04 -27.05 28.68
CA ASN A 196 7.72 -27.67 28.82
C ASN A 196 7.91 -29.17 29.03
N GLY A 197 7.43 -29.68 30.18
CA GLY A 197 7.71 -31.05 30.57
C GLY A 197 9.20 -31.28 30.75
N ARG A 198 9.83 -31.91 29.79
CA ARG A 198 11.29 -32.17 29.72
C ARG A 198 11.92 -31.65 28.42
N SER A 199 11.20 -30.88 27.65
CA SER A 199 11.67 -30.43 26.33
C SER A 199 11.97 -28.93 26.32
N CYS A 200 13.13 -28.56 25.77
CA CYS A 200 13.43 -27.17 25.44
C CYS A 200 12.49 -26.70 24.35
N GLN A 201 11.72 -25.64 24.60
CA GLN A 201 10.75 -25.11 23.63
C GLN A 201 11.38 -24.55 22.35
N GLN A 202 12.67 -24.25 22.37
CA GLN A 202 13.36 -23.69 21.21
C GLN A 202 13.91 -24.75 20.26
N CYS A 203 14.60 -25.78 20.78
CA CYS A 203 15.24 -26.82 19.93
C CYS A 203 14.62 -28.20 20.08
N ARG A 204 13.61 -28.36 20.93
CA ARG A 204 12.85 -29.58 21.24
C ARG A 204 13.69 -30.72 21.83
N THR A 205 14.95 -30.48 22.17
CA THR A 205 15.82 -31.47 22.82
C THR A 205 15.37 -31.68 24.27
N SER A 206 15.34 -32.95 24.70
CA SER A 206 14.99 -33.31 26.07
C SER A 206 16.14 -32.94 27.03
N ILE A 207 15.79 -32.42 28.20
CA ILE A 207 16.71 -32.20 29.32
C ILE A 207 16.58 -33.37 30.32
N THR A 208 17.62 -33.58 31.10
CA THR A 208 17.65 -34.63 32.13
C THR A 208 16.75 -34.28 33.31
N GLU A 209 16.31 -35.28 34.10
CA GLU A 209 15.57 -35.04 35.34
C GLU A 209 16.35 -34.19 36.32
N GLN A 210 17.64 -34.41 36.40
CA GLN A 210 18.52 -33.62 37.26
C GLN A 210 18.53 -32.14 36.85
N GLN A 211 18.67 -31.84 35.54
CA GLN A 211 18.63 -30.48 35.04
C GLN A 211 17.25 -29.82 35.29
N LYS A 212 16.17 -30.58 35.15
CA LYS A 212 14.82 -30.08 35.47
C LYS A 212 14.68 -29.75 36.95
N ALA A 213 15.15 -30.64 37.84
CA ALA A 213 15.13 -30.42 39.28
C ALA A 213 15.99 -29.20 39.68
N GLU A 214 17.16 -29.02 39.09
CA GLU A 214 17.99 -27.84 39.28
C GLU A 214 17.30 -26.54 38.84
N LEU A 215 16.60 -26.54 37.69
CA LEU A 215 15.81 -25.39 37.23
C LEU A 215 14.67 -25.05 38.18
N VAL A 216 13.92 -26.05 38.67
CA VAL A 216 12.85 -25.84 39.65
C VAL A 216 13.41 -25.27 40.97
N ASN A 217 14.60 -25.69 41.37
CA ASN A 217 15.30 -25.17 42.56
C ASN A 217 15.93 -23.78 42.31
N GLY A 218 15.67 -23.13 41.16
CA GLY A 218 16.11 -21.78 40.88
C GLY A 218 17.56 -21.64 40.33
N LYS A 219 18.23 -22.77 40.03
CA LYS A 219 19.54 -22.74 39.40
C LYS A 219 19.47 -22.38 37.93
N TYR A 220 20.28 -21.43 37.49
CA TYR A 220 20.39 -21.07 36.08
C TYR A 220 21.18 -22.09 35.28
N ILE A 221 20.64 -22.66 34.25
CA ILE A 221 21.31 -23.59 33.32
C ILE A 221 20.98 -23.26 31.86
N CYS A 222 21.93 -23.62 30.99
CA CYS A 222 21.74 -23.51 29.54
C CYS A 222 21.33 -24.84 28.94
N CYS A 223 20.58 -24.81 27.83
CA CYS A 223 20.28 -25.98 27.06
C CYS A 223 21.55 -26.64 26.50
N PRO A 224 21.79 -27.95 26.71
CA PRO A 224 23.04 -28.60 26.27
C PRO A 224 23.15 -28.64 24.73
N ASN A 225 22.06 -28.54 24.00
CA ASN A 225 22.08 -28.59 22.54
C ASN A 225 22.13 -27.21 21.90
N CYS A 226 21.24 -26.28 22.29
CA CYS A 226 21.14 -24.96 21.61
C CYS A 226 21.81 -23.81 22.39
N GLY A 227 22.31 -24.06 23.61
CA GLY A 227 23.02 -23.11 24.43
C GLY A 227 22.18 -21.99 25.04
N ARG A 228 20.86 -21.96 24.82
CA ARG A 228 19.97 -20.92 25.37
C ARG A 228 19.73 -21.09 26.86
N GLY A 229 19.57 -19.98 27.58
CA GLY A 229 19.25 -20.02 29.01
C GLY A 229 17.84 -20.58 29.21
N LEU A 230 17.71 -21.56 30.10
CA LEU A 230 16.46 -22.26 30.37
C LEU A 230 15.73 -21.66 31.58
N TYR A 231 14.42 -21.67 31.52
CA TYR A 231 13.51 -21.41 32.66
C TYR A 231 12.33 -22.35 32.60
N VAL A 232 11.74 -22.67 33.74
CA VAL A 232 10.50 -23.44 33.80
C VAL A 232 9.35 -22.46 33.52
N ALA A 233 8.55 -22.75 32.48
CA ALA A 233 7.32 -22.02 32.24
C ALA A 233 6.30 -22.42 33.32
N VAL A 234 5.88 -21.45 34.13
CA VAL A 234 4.84 -21.58 35.14
C VAL A 234 3.48 -21.33 34.48
#